data_e0dc235f411b7d04efa8c8bd766b62a5
#
_entry.id   e0dc235f411b7d04efa8c8bd766b62a5
#
_cell.length_a   1.000
_cell.length_b   1.000
_cell.length_c   1.000
_cell.angle_alpha   90.00
_cell.angle_beta   90.00
_cell.angle_gamma   90.00
#
_symmetry.space_group_name_H-M   'P 1'
#
loop_
_entity.id
_entity.type
_entity.pdbx_description
1 polymer ?
#
loop_
_entity_poly.entity_id
_entity_poly.type
_entity_poly.pdbx_seq_one_letter_code
_entity_poly.pdbx_strand_id
1 'polypeptide(L)' 'MSLHERIEALRTRHQELESALDEATSHFDDDISLHELKKQKLAIKDEIAQLEAQL' A
#
# COMPACT_ATOMS: atom_id res chain seq x y z
N MET A 1 15.26 8.20 -11.24
CA MET A 1 14.04 7.38 -11.30
C MET A 1 12.93 8.19 -11.96
N SER A 2 12.31 7.64 -12.97
CA SER A 2 11.21 8.34 -13.64
C SER A 2 9.93 8.28 -12.80
N LEU A 3 9.00 9.18 -13.11
CA LEU A 3 7.71 9.22 -12.41
C LEU A 3 6.95 7.92 -12.60
N HIS A 4 6.97 7.36 -13.81
CA HIS A 4 6.32 6.08 -14.10
C HIS A 4 6.92 4.94 -13.29
N GLU A 5 8.24 4.90 -13.19
CA GLU A 5 8.91 3.87 -12.41
C GLU A 5 8.54 3.97 -10.93
N ARG A 6 8.46 5.18 -10.42
CA ARG A 6 8.06 5.41 -9.04
C ARG A 6 6.64 4.91 -8.78
N ILE A 7 5.72 5.26 -9.68
CA ILE A 7 4.32 4.84 -9.56
C ILE A 7 4.22 3.31 -9.61
N GLU A 8 4.96 2.69 -10.52
CA GLU A 8 4.94 1.23 -10.64
C GLU A 8 5.47 0.55 -9.39
N ALA A 9 6.56 1.07 -8.83
CA ALA A 9 7.12 0.54 -7.59
C ALA A 9 6.12 0.66 -6.44
N LEU A 10 5.42 1.78 -6.35
CA LEU A 10 4.42 1.99 -5.31
C LEU A 10 3.20 1.09 -5.51
N ARG A 11 2.79 0.86 -6.75
CA ARG A 11 1.70 -0.05 -7.04
C ARG A 11 2.03 -1.48 -6.60
N THR A 12 3.25 -1.92 -6.88
CA THR A 12 3.71 -3.23 -6.44
C THR A 12 3.69 -3.31 -4.91
N ARG A 13 4.17 -2.28 -4.25
CA ARG A 13 4.16 -2.21 -2.79
C ARG A 13 2.74 -2.27 -2.24
N HIS A 14 1.83 -1.55 -2.89
CA HIS A 14 0.43 -1.54 -2.51
C HIS A 14 -0.20 -2.94 -2.60
N GLN A 15 0.10 -3.67 -3.67
CA GLN A 15 -0.37 -5.03 -3.84
C GLN A 15 0.19 -5.97 -2.77
N GLU A 16 1.46 -5.81 -2.44
CA GLU A 16 2.08 -6.60 -1.38
C GLU A 16 1.40 -6.35 -0.04
N LEU A 17 1.08 -5.10 0.25
CA LEU A 17 0.39 -4.76 1.49
C LEU A 17 -1.04 -5.29 1.49
N GLU A 18 -1.72 -5.27 0.36
CA GLU A 18 -3.06 -5.84 0.26
C GLU A 18 -3.04 -7.35 0.54
N SER A 19 -2.07 -8.06 -0.02
CA SER A 19 -1.92 -9.48 0.24
C SER A 19 -1.61 -9.76 1.70
N ALA A 20 -0.72 -8.98 2.28
CA ALA A 20 -0.38 -9.11 3.68
C ALA A 20 -1.58 -8.83 4.58
N LEU A 21 -2.36 -7.82 4.23
CA LEU A 21 -3.56 -7.47 4.98
C LEU A 21 -4.61 -8.58 4.92
N ASP A 22 -4.79 -9.16 3.73
CA ASP A 22 -5.74 -10.24 3.52
C ASP A 22 -5.35 -11.48 4.35
N GLU A 23 -4.07 -11.82 4.34
CA GLU A 23 -3.54 -12.91 5.15
C GLU A 23 -3.70 -12.63 6.64
N ALA A 24 -3.35 -11.41 7.05
CA ALA A 24 -3.44 -11.02 8.45
C ALA A 24 -4.89 -11.07 8.95
N THR A 25 -5.83 -10.68 8.11
CA THR A 25 -7.25 -10.73 8.47
C THR A 25 -7.71 -12.17 8.70
N SER A 26 -7.13 -13.12 7.98
CA SER A 26 -7.48 -14.53 8.11
C SER A 26 -6.80 -15.20 9.31
N HIS A 27 -5.60 -14.76 9.69
CA HIS A 27 -4.76 -15.46 10.65
C HIS A 27 -4.48 -14.73 11.94
N PHE A 28 -4.67 -13.43 12.00
CA PHE A 28 -4.30 -12.64 13.17
C PHE A 28 -5.50 -11.92 13.75
N ASP A 29 -5.61 -12.00 15.07
CA ASP A 29 -6.59 -11.24 15.85
C ASP A 29 -5.99 -9.94 16.38
N ASP A 30 -4.81 -9.57 15.88
CA ASP A 30 -4.10 -8.38 16.35
C ASP A 30 -4.55 -7.14 15.60
N ASP A 31 -5.41 -6.36 16.23
CA ASP A 31 -5.93 -5.13 15.66
C ASP A 31 -4.86 -4.09 15.40
N ILE A 32 -3.80 -4.10 16.19
CA ILE A 32 -2.72 -3.11 16.07
C ILE A 32 -1.95 -3.33 14.76
N SER A 33 -1.59 -4.58 14.49
CA SER A 33 -0.88 -4.90 13.24
C SER A 33 -1.75 -4.63 12.02
N LEU A 34 -3.03 -4.96 12.09
CA LEU A 34 -3.96 -4.69 11.01
C LEU A 34 -4.10 -3.19 10.77
N HIS A 35 -4.16 -2.43 11.84
CA HIS A 35 -4.26 -0.98 11.74
C HIS A 35 -3.03 -0.37 11.06
N GLU A 36 -1.85 -0.85 11.41
CA GLU A 36 -0.61 -0.39 10.81
C GLU A 36 -0.54 -0.71 9.32
N LEU A 37 -0.93 -1.92 8.95
CA LEU A 37 -0.94 -2.32 7.54
C LEU A 37 -1.93 -1.48 6.73
N LYS A 38 -3.09 -1.21 7.28
CA LYS A 38 -4.08 -0.34 6.65
C LYS A 38 -3.54 1.07 6.47
N LYS A 39 -2.84 1.57 7.47
CA LYS A 39 -2.26 2.89 7.45
C LYS A 39 -1.20 3.01 6.35
N GLN A 40 -0.33 2.01 6.23
CA GLN A 40 0.67 1.97 5.19
C GLN A 40 0.03 1.89 3.79
N LYS A 41 -0.99 1.08 3.66
CA LYS A 41 -1.72 0.95 2.40
C LYS A 41 -2.31 2.28 1.96
N LEU A 42 -2.95 2.99 2.88
CA LEU A 42 -3.55 4.29 2.59
C LEU A 42 -2.50 5.33 2.23
N ALA A 43 -1.37 5.33 2.94
CA ALA A 43 -0.28 6.25 2.65
C ALA A 43 0.27 6.04 1.24
N ILE A 44 0.46 4.80 0.85
CA ILE A 44 0.96 4.47 -0.48
C ILE A 44 -0.07 4.83 -1.54
N LYS A 45 -1.33 4.56 -1.29
CA LYS A 45 -2.40 4.93 -2.21
C LYS A 45 -2.45 6.43 -2.45
N ASP A 46 -2.32 7.21 -1.39
CA ASP A 46 -2.28 8.66 -1.49
C ASP A 46 -1.08 9.14 -2.32
N GLU A 47 0.07 8.54 -2.08
CA GLU A 47 1.27 8.89 -2.82
C GLU A 47 1.12 8.58 -4.30
N ILE A 48 0.56 7.43 -4.64
CA ILE A 48 0.28 7.07 -6.02
C ILE A 48 -0.64 8.10 -6.68
N ALA A 49 -1.70 8.48 -5.98
CA ALA A 49 -2.65 9.46 -6.49
C ALA A 49 -1.99 10.81 -6.77
N GLN A 50 -1.12 11.24 -5.86
CA GLN A 50 -0.40 12.50 -6.02
C GLN A 50 0.56 12.44 -7.22
N LEU A 51 1.25 11.33 -7.39
CA LEU A 51 2.17 11.16 -8.51
C LEU A 51 1.43 11.06 -9.84
N GLU A 52 0.31 10.37 -9.85
CA GLU A 52 -0.51 10.26 -11.06
C GLU A 52 -1.07 11.61 -11.49
N ALA A 53 -1.34 12.48 -10.54
CA ALA A 53 -1.80 13.83 -10.83
C ALA A 53 -0.73 14.67 -11.54
N GLN A 54 0.52 14.28 -11.44
CA GLN A 54 1.62 14.95 -12.13
C GLN A 54 1.83 14.47 -13.56
N LEU A 55 1.21 13.39 -13.94
CA LEU A 55 1.26 12.90 -15.31
C LEU A 55 0.30 13.69 -16.21
#